data_088eaba65841d5b180d4de6897330395
#
_entry.id   088eaba65841d5b180d4de6897330395
#
_cell.length_a   1.000
_cell.length_b   1.000
_cell.length_c   1.000
_cell.angle_alpha   90.00
_cell.angle_beta   90.00
_cell.angle_gamma   90.00
#
_symmetry.space_group_name_H-M   'P 1'
#
loop_
_entity.id
_entity.type
_entity.pdbx_description
1 polymer ?
#
loop_
_entity_poly.entity_id
_entity_poly.type
_entity_poly.pdbx_seq_one_letter_code
_entity_poly.pdbx_strand_id
1 'polypeptide(L)'
;MTAPAALALPGSVDAVIALLATEQYLCDRQLATAIFLALKLQRPLFLEGEPGVGKTELAKVLARSLSTALLRVQCYEGLDVAQTAYEWNVARQMIEIRLAEAVHDTDRSRLVANLYSRDMLIERPLLAALSQSVSPVLLIDELDRADEPFDAFLLEVLAENQITVPELGTIRAVAPPITLITSNRTICSSRSTSGKPTQWYRQRRFSAS
;
A
#
# COMPACT_ATOMS: atom_id res chain seq x y z
N MET A 1 13.99 -19.73 -9.28
CA MET A 1 12.96 -18.88 -8.63
C MET A 1 12.55 -19.58 -7.35
N THR A 2 13.05 -19.12 -6.22
CA THR A 2 12.67 -19.65 -4.89
C THR A 2 11.23 -19.23 -4.62
N ALA A 3 10.40 -20.19 -4.18
CA ALA A 3 9.03 -19.88 -3.77
C ALA A 3 9.04 -18.77 -2.69
N PRO A 4 8.10 -17.79 -2.72
CA PRO A 4 8.06 -16.75 -1.70
C PRO A 4 7.91 -17.41 -0.33
N ALA A 5 8.71 -16.95 0.64
CA ALA A 5 8.60 -17.43 2.01
C ALA A 5 7.21 -17.03 2.54
N ALA A 6 6.38 -18.02 2.80
CA ALA A 6 5.03 -17.77 3.30
C ALA A 6 5.12 -17.16 4.70
N LEU A 7 4.51 -15.99 4.89
CA LEU A 7 4.41 -15.32 6.18
C LEU A 7 3.56 -16.18 7.12
N ALA A 8 4.05 -16.45 8.34
CA ALA A 8 3.29 -17.18 9.34
C ALA A 8 2.19 -16.28 9.92
N LEU A 9 0.97 -16.41 9.39
CA LEU A 9 -0.18 -15.65 9.85
C LEU A 9 -0.85 -16.32 11.07
N PRO A 10 -1.41 -15.52 12.01
CA PRO A 10 -2.12 -16.07 13.18
C PRO A 10 -3.34 -16.88 12.76
N GLY A 11 -3.51 -18.08 13.35
CA GLY A 11 -4.56 -19.02 13.00
C GLY A 11 -5.93 -18.75 13.64
N SER A 12 -6.01 -17.83 14.62
CA SER A 12 -7.24 -17.51 15.34
C SER A 12 -7.25 -16.06 15.82
N VAL A 13 -8.41 -15.59 16.28
CA VAL A 13 -8.57 -14.26 16.90
C VAL A 13 -7.71 -14.14 18.16
N ASP A 14 -7.68 -15.19 18.98
CA ASP A 14 -6.90 -15.18 20.21
C ASP A 14 -5.39 -15.17 19.91
N ALA A 15 -4.96 -15.82 18.82
CA ALA A 15 -3.58 -15.74 18.34
C ALA A 15 -3.21 -14.31 17.86
N VAL A 16 -4.15 -13.55 17.26
CA VAL A 16 -3.93 -12.15 16.93
C VAL A 16 -3.74 -11.31 18.19
N ILE A 17 -4.60 -11.50 19.20
CA ILE A 17 -4.47 -10.77 20.48
C ILE A 17 -3.12 -11.06 21.12
N ALA A 18 -2.72 -12.34 21.21
CA ALA A 18 -1.45 -12.74 21.76
C ALA A 18 -0.26 -12.15 20.99
N LEU A 19 -0.34 -12.17 19.65
CA LEU A 19 0.69 -11.63 18.77
C LEU A 19 0.89 -10.12 18.99
N LEU A 20 -0.19 -9.33 19.06
CA LEU A 20 -0.11 -7.89 19.28
C LEU A 20 0.33 -7.55 20.71
N ALA A 21 -0.03 -8.37 21.69
CA ALA A 21 0.39 -8.20 23.08
C ALA A 21 1.91 -8.35 23.27
N THR A 22 2.62 -9.12 22.42
CA THR A 22 4.09 -9.20 22.45
C THR A 22 4.75 -7.87 22.19
N GLU A 23 4.09 -7.02 21.42
CA GLU A 23 4.53 -5.64 21.09
C GLU A 23 3.86 -4.58 22.00
N GLN A 24 3.32 -5.00 23.14
CA GLN A 24 2.64 -4.12 24.11
C GLN A 24 1.44 -3.35 23.53
N TYR A 25 0.81 -3.88 22.47
CA TYR A 25 -0.38 -3.29 21.88
C TYR A 25 -1.62 -4.04 22.39
N LEU A 26 -2.42 -3.33 23.20
CA LEU A 26 -3.67 -3.86 23.73
C LEU A 26 -4.76 -3.67 22.69
N CYS A 27 -5.36 -4.77 22.24
CA CYS A 27 -6.44 -4.70 21.30
C CYS A 27 -7.67 -5.44 21.85
N ASP A 28 -8.85 -4.90 21.61
CA ASP A 28 -10.09 -5.56 21.95
C ASP A 28 -10.38 -6.75 20.98
N ARG A 29 -11.34 -7.58 21.37
CA ARG A 29 -11.71 -8.75 20.56
C ARG A 29 -12.32 -8.36 19.21
N GLN A 30 -12.95 -7.17 19.09
CA GLN A 30 -13.55 -6.69 17.85
C GLN A 30 -12.45 -6.35 16.83
N LEU A 31 -11.47 -5.57 17.24
CA LEU A 31 -10.32 -5.21 16.41
C LEU A 31 -9.52 -6.44 16.02
N ALA A 32 -9.25 -7.34 16.97
CA ALA A 32 -8.57 -8.61 16.70
C ALA A 32 -9.30 -9.48 15.69
N THR A 33 -10.65 -9.52 15.76
CA THR A 33 -11.47 -10.24 14.79
C THR A 33 -11.37 -9.59 13.39
N ALA A 34 -11.41 -8.27 13.32
CA ALA A 34 -11.27 -7.55 12.05
C ALA A 34 -9.90 -7.80 11.42
N ILE A 35 -8.82 -7.73 12.22
CA ILE A 35 -7.45 -8.03 11.76
C ILE A 35 -7.38 -9.48 11.26
N PHE A 36 -7.86 -10.44 12.05
CA PHE A 36 -7.85 -11.86 11.67
C PHE A 36 -8.56 -12.10 10.33
N LEU A 37 -9.74 -11.51 10.15
CA LEU A 37 -10.49 -11.64 8.89
C LEU A 37 -9.80 -10.97 7.72
N ALA A 38 -9.22 -9.77 7.93
CA ALA A 38 -8.45 -9.07 6.90
C ALA A 38 -7.26 -9.90 6.42
N LEU A 39 -6.49 -10.46 7.35
CA LEU A 39 -5.36 -11.34 7.06
C LEU A 39 -5.79 -12.62 6.32
N LYS A 40 -6.84 -13.27 6.80
CA LYS A 40 -7.33 -14.54 6.25
C LYS A 40 -7.94 -14.38 4.87
N LEU A 41 -8.67 -13.29 4.64
CA LEU A 41 -9.36 -13.00 3.37
C LEU A 41 -8.47 -12.21 2.39
N GLN A 42 -7.26 -11.82 2.81
CA GLN A 42 -6.36 -10.95 2.04
C GLN A 42 -7.07 -9.68 1.56
N ARG A 43 -7.83 -9.04 2.47
CA ARG A 43 -8.57 -7.82 2.19
C ARG A 43 -8.04 -6.65 3.00
N PRO A 44 -8.08 -5.43 2.45
CA PRO A 44 -7.68 -4.24 3.20
C PRO A 44 -8.49 -4.08 4.49
N LEU A 45 -7.80 -3.72 5.58
CA LEU A 45 -8.41 -3.33 6.85
C LEU A 45 -8.58 -1.80 6.87
N PHE A 46 -9.82 -1.35 6.96
CA PHE A 46 -10.14 0.07 7.05
C PHE A 46 -10.37 0.47 8.52
N LEU A 47 -9.63 1.48 8.99
CA LEU A 47 -9.64 1.97 10.36
C LEU A 47 -10.12 3.41 10.39
N GLU A 48 -11.31 3.62 10.92
CA GLU A 48 -11.88 4.95 11.16
C GLU A 48 -11.82 5.31 12.63
N GLY A 49 -11.70 6.58 12.93
CA GLY A 49 -11.76 7.08 14.30
C GLY A 49 -11.03 8.40 14.46
N GLU A 50 -11.09 8.97 15.66
CA GLU A 50 -10.44 10.24 15.99
C GLU A 50 -8.91 10.16 15.84
N PRO A 51 -8.25 11.30 15.56
CA PRO A 51 -6.79 11.37 15.59
C PRO A 51 -6.24 10.93 16.96
N GLY A 52 -5.10 10.22 16.96
CA GLY A 52 -4.44 9.84 18.20
C GLY A 52 -4.88 8.51 18.84
N VAL A 53 -5.91 7.84 18.32
CA VAL A 53 -6.40 6.55 18.88
C VAL A 53 -5.52 5.34 18.52
N GLY A 54 -4.36 5.53 17.91
CA GLY A 54 -3.41 4.45 17.64
C GLY A 54 -3.58 3.72 16.30
N LYS A 55 -4.38 4.24 15.34
CA LYS A 55 -4.57 3.60 14.02
C LYS A 55 -3.26 3.35 13.27
N THR A 56 -2.42 4.38 13.17
CA THR A 56 -1.10 4.29 12.51
C THR A 56 -0.14 3.38 13.29
N GLU A 57 -0.25 3.36 14.63
CA GLU A 57 0.59 2.50 15.46
C GLU A 57 0.28 1.00 15.25
N LEU A 58 -0.98 0.65 15.02
CA LEU A 58 -1.35 -0.73 14.69
C LEU A 58 -0.57 -1.28 13.49
N ALA A 59 -0.38 -0.48 12.44
CA ALA A 59 0.38 -0.92 11.26
C ALA A 59 1.85 -1.21 11.60
N LYS A 60 2.47 -0.38 12.45
CA LYS A 60 3.86 -0.58 12.91
C LYS A 60 3.98 -1.84 13.78
N VAL A 61 3.04 -1.99 14.71
CA VAL A 61 2.98 -3.18 15.59
C VAL A 61 2.81 -4.44 14.76
N LEU A 62 1.88 -4.44 13.81
CA LEU A 62 1.62 -5.60 12.96
C LEU A 62 2.85 -5.96 12.12
N ALA A 63 3.55 -4.97 11.55
CA ALA A 63 4.77 -5.21 10.78
C ALA A 63 5.89 -5.81 11.66
N ARG A 64 6.08 -5.30 12.89
CA ARG A 64 7.06 -5.85 13.84
C ARG A 64 6.69 -7.26 14.27
N SER A 65 5.43 -7.48 14.68
CA SER A 65 4.94 -8.79 15.13
C SER A 65 5.04 -9.86 14.03
N LEU A 66 4.87 -9.49 12.78
CA LEU A 66 5.00 -10.39 11.64
C LEU A 66 6.42 -10.42 11.04
N SER A 67 7.36 -9.64 11.61
CA SER A 67 8.75 -9.52 11.12
C SER A 67 8.82 -9.20 9.62
N THR A 68 7.97 -8.29 9.15
CA THR A 68 7.90 -7.87 7.76
C THR A 68 8.09 -6.37 7.59
N ALA A 69 8.35 -5.93 6.35
CA ALA A 69 8.54 -4.51 6.06
C ALA A 69 7.24 -3.71 6.24
N LEU A 70 7.37 -2.49 6.75
CA LEU A 70 6.30 -1.49 6.76
C LEU A 70 6.55 -0.47 5.65
N LEU A 71 5.60 -0.34 4.74
CA LEU A 71 5.59 0.69 3.71
C LEU A 71 4.42 1.62 3.96
N ARG A 72 4.66 2.94 3.92
CA ARG A 72 3.66 3.94 4.25
C ARG A 72 3.45 4.92 3.11
N VAL A 73 2.20 5.12 2.74
CA VAL A 73 1.73 6.23 1.91
C VAL A 73 0.97 7.18 2.81
N GLN A 74 1.47 8.41 2.95
CA GLN A 74 0.77 9.48 3.64
C GLN A 74 -0.06 10.25 2.63
N CYS A 75 -1.38 10.27 2.81
CA CYS A 75 -2.27 11.04 1.94
C CYS A 75 -2.30 12.51 2.33
N TYR A 76 -2.37 13.38 1.34
CA TYR A 76 -2.53 14.82 1.46
C TYR A 76 -3.22 15.38 0.21
N GLU A 77 -3.79 16.55 0.33
CA GLU A 77 -4.48 17.24 -0.78
C GLU A 77 -3.51 17.54 -1.93
N GLY A 78 -3.87 17.19 -3.16
CA GLY A 78 -3.03 17.33 -4.33
C GLY A 78 -1.95 16.24 -4.47
N LEU A 79 -2.12 15.10 -3.81
CA LEU A 79 -1.21 13.97 -3.95
C LEU A 79 -1.22 13.45 -5.39
N ASP A 80 -0.05 13.50 -6.04
CA ASP A 80 0.10 12.94 -7.38
C ASP A 80 0.06 11.41 -7.33
N VAL A 81 -0.93 10.84 -7.99
CA VAL A 81 -1.16 9.40 -8.10
C VAL A 81 0.08 8.68 -8.64
N ALA A 82 0.68 9.20 -9.71
CA ALA A 82 1.84 8.56 -10.33
C ALA A 82 3.03 8.54 -9.37
N GLN A 83 3.29 9.64 -8.67
CA GLN A 83 4.42 9.77 -7.74
C GLN A 83 4.29 8.90 -6.47
N THR A 84 3.10 8.41 -6.15
CA THR A 84 2.95 7.47 -5.03
C THR A 84 3.30 6.04 -5.41
N ALA A 85 3.23 5.72 -6.68
CA ALA A 85 3.52 4.40 -7.21
C ALA A 85 4.98 4.28 -7.65
N TYR A 86 5.43 5.15 -8.54
CA TYR A 86 6.78 5.11 -9.08
C TYR A 86 7.22 6.49 -9.61
N GLU A 87 8.50 6.61 -9.87
CA GLU A 87 9.11 7.77 -10.51
C GLU A 87 10.24 7.31 -11.41
N TRP A 88 10.37 7.92 -12.60
CA TRP A 88 11.51 7.66 -13.46
C TRP A 88 12.76 8.38 -12.93
N ASN A 89 13.89 7.66 -12.85
CA ASN A 89 15.16 8.25 -12.47
C ASN A 89 15.75 9.08 -13.63
N VAL A 90 15.16 10.28 -13.82
CA VAL A 90 15.53 11.17 -14.92
C VAL A 90 17.02 11.52 -14.88
N ALA A 91 17.62 11.70 -13.72
CA ALA A 91 19.04 11.98 -13.58
C ALA A 91 19.90 10.84 -14.15
N ARG A 92 19.56 9.60 -13.83
CA ARG A 92 20.26 8.41 -14.38
C ARG A 92 20.02 8.25 -15.87
N GLN A 93 18.77 8.48 -16.34
CA GLN A 93 18.45 8.47 -17.77
C GLN A 93 19.30 9.49 -18.55
N MET A 94 19.50 10.68 -18.04
CA MET A 94 20.33 11.72 -18.66
C MET A 94 21.80 11.30 -18.73
N ILE A 95 22.32 10.64 -17.72
CA ILE A 95 23.69 10.09 -17.72
C ILE A 95 23.84 9.01 -18.82
N GLU A 96 22.89 8.09 -18.93
CA GLU A 96 22.92 7.03 -19.95
C GLU A 96 22.87 7.61 -21.38
N ILE A 97 22.04 8.65 -21.60
CA ILE A 97 21.98 9.35 -22.88
C ILE A 97 23.33 9.98 -23.21
N ARG A 98 23.97 10.67 -22.25
CA ARG A 98 25.29 11.28 -22.46
C ARG A 98 26.39 10.26 -22.73
N LEU A 99 26.35 9.12 -22.04
CA LEU A 99 27.30 8.03 -22.30
C LEU A 99 27.12 7.43 -23.70
N ALA A 100 25.88 7.21 -24.15
CA ALA A 100 25.59 6.72 -25.49
C ALA A 100 26.07 7.72 -26.57
N GLU A 101 25.85 9.04 -26.37
CA GLU A 101 26.38 10.06 -27.24
C GLU A 101 27.91 10.04 -27.33
N ALA A 102 28.59 9.89 -26.19
CA ALA A 102 30.04 9.89 -26.11
C ALA A 102 30.70 8.69 -26.84
N VAL A 103 30.03 7.52 -26.82
CA VAL A 103 30.52 6.32 -27.55
C VAL A 103 29.94 6.18 -28.95
N HIS A 104 29.22 7.18 -29.44
CA HIS A 104 28.56 7.19 -30.76
C HIS A 104 27.66 5.96 -30.97
N ASP A 105 26.97 5.52 -29.90
CA ASP A 105 26.01 4.42 -30.03
C ASP A 105 24.79 4.88 -30.85
N THR A 106 24.60 4.24 -32.00
CA THR A 106 23.53 4.58 -32.96
C THR A 106 22.27 3.73 -32.77
N ASP A 107 22.29 2.75 -31.87
CA ASP A 107 21.14 1.88 -31.62
C ASP A 107 20.13 2.56 -30.72
N ARG A 108 19.29 3.38 -31.33
CA ARG A 108 18.22 4.11 -30.63
C ARG A 108 17.21 3.19 -29.95
N SER A 109 16.91 2.04 -30.56
CA SER A 109 15.92 1.11 -29.99
C SER A 109 16.41 0.52 -28.70
N ARG A 110 17.68 0.14 -28.64
CA ARG A 110 18.34 -0.38 -27.46
C ARG A 110 18.44 0.69 -26.36
N LEU A 111 18.79 1.92 -26.73
CA LEU A 111 18.86 3.03 -25.79
C LEU A 111 17.51 3.30 -25.16
N VAL A 112 16.44 3.42 -25.95
CA VAL A 112 15.08 3.64 -25.43
C VAL A 112 14.64 2.50 -24.49
N ALA A 113 14.89 1.24 -24.87
CA ALA A 113 14.58 0.09 -24.02
C ALA A 113 15.33 0.14 -22.67
N ASN A 114 16.59 0.58 -22.67
CA ASN A 114 17.36 0.75 -21.45
C ASN A 114 16.82 1.90 -20.58
N LEU A 115 16.49 3.04 -21.19
CA LEU A 115 15.98 4.23 -20.47
C LEU A 115 14.65 3.95 -19.75
N TYR A 116 13.80 3.10 -20.32
CA TYR A 116 12.52 2.69 -19.73
C TYR A 116 12.57 1.27 -19.16
N SER A 117 13.74 0.83 -18.73
CA SER A 117 13.88 -0.44 -18.02
C SER A 117 13.48 -0.30 -16.54
N ARG A 118 13.23 -1.44 -15.90
CA ARG A 118 12.91 -1.48 -14.46
C ARG A 118 14.03 -0.88 -13.60
N ASP A 119 15.29 -0.97 -14.04
CA ASP A 119 16.45 -0.43 -13.32
C ASP A 119 16.48 1.10 -13.28
N MET A 120 15.74 1.76 -14.18
CA MET A 120 15.56 3.22 -14.21
C MET A 120 14.34 3.69 -13.41
N LEU A 121 13.58 2.76 -12.84
CA LEU A 121 12.39 3.06 -12.07
C LEU A 121 12.74 3.21 -10.59
N ILE A 122 12.32 4.31 -9.98
CA ILE A 122 12.36 4.50 -8.52
C ILE A 122 11.03 4.00 -7.98
N GLU A 123 11.06 2.87 -7.28
CA GLU A 123 9.86 2.32 -6.65
C GLU A 123 9.45 3.18 -5.47
N ARG A 124 8.27 3.78 -5.52
CA ARG A 124 7.62 4.48 -4.42
C ARG A 124 6.83 3.46 -3.57
N PRO A 125 6.31 3.84 -2.38
CA PRO A 125 5.77 2.87 -1.43
C PRO A 125 4.72 1.90 -1.98
N LEU A 126 3.86 2.32 -2.90
CA LEU A 126 2.86 1.42 -3.50
C LEU A 126 3.50 0.33 -4.36
N LEU A 127 4.35 0.71 -5.29
CA LEU A 127 5.04 -0.27 -6.15
C LEU A 127 6.03 -1.10 -5.34
N ALA A 128 6.76 -0.47 -4.41
CA ALA A 128 7.66 -1.17 -3.52
C ALA A 128 6.95 -2.25 -2.70
N ALA A 129 5.67 -2.02 -2.30
CA ALA A 129 4.87 -3.02 -1.60
C ALA A 129 4.54 -4.24 -2.49
N LEU A 130 4.27 -4.01 -3.77
CA LEU A 130 3.98 -5.09 -4.72
C LEU A 130 5.25 -5.87 -5.14
N SER A 131 6.42 -5.24 -5.04
CA SER A 131 7.71 -5.84 -5.44
C SER A 131 8.32 -6.74 -4.37
N GLN A 132 7.80 -6.72 -3.12
CA GLN A 132 8.34 -7.56 -2.05
C GLN A 132 8.09 -9.04 -2.29
N SER A 133 9.08 -9.86 -1.94
CA SER A 133 8.98 -11.33 -1.98
C SER A 133 8.24 -11.94 -0.80
N VAL A 134 8.10 -11.18 0.29
CA VAL A 134 7.31 -11.52 1.48
C VAL A 134 6.26 -10.43 1.65
N SER A 135 5.02 -10.79 1.97
CA SER A 135 3.91 -9.84 2.15
C SER A 135 4.28 -8.72 3.14
N PRO A 136 4.48 -7.48 2.69
CA PRO A 136 4.74 -6.36 3.59
C PRO A 136 3.45 -5.86 4.21
N VAL A 137 3.54 -5.07 5.26
CA VAL A 137 2.43 -4.23 5.72
C VAL A 137 2.46 -2.91 4.92
N LEU A 138 1.38 -2.63 4.20
CA LEU A 138 1.17 -1.38 3.48
C LEU A 138 0.17 -0.53 4.25
N LEU A 139 0.60 0.63 4.72
CA LEU A 139 -0.24 1.61 5.40
C LEU A 139 -0.57 2.76 4.46
N ILE A 140 -1.85 2.94 4.15
CA ILE A 140 -2.40 4.13 3.50
C ILE A 140 -2.96 5.02 4.61
N ASP A 141 -2.23 6.07 4.93
CA ASP A 141 -2.52 6.89 6.12
C ASP A 141 -3.25 8.18 5.75
N GLU A 142 -4.31 8.51 6.51
CA GLU A 142 -5.17 9.69 6.32
C GLU A 142 -5.82 9.77 4.93
N LEU A 143 -6.43 8.68 4.47
CA LEU A 143 -7.07 8.59 3.16
C LEU A 143 -8.13 9.71 2.94
N ASP A 144 -8.76 10.18 4.01
CA ASP A 144 -9.73 11.28 3.96
C ASP A 144 -9.17 12.63 3.49
N ARG A 145 -7.85 12.73 3.29
CA ARG A 145 -7.17 13.90 2.72
C ARG A 145 -6.80 13.72 1.25
N ALA A 146 -7.00 12.53 0.70
CA ALA A 146 -6.73 12.26 -0.69
C ALA A 146 -7.84 12.82 -1.59
N ASP A 147 -7.49 13.06 -2.85
CA ASP A 147 -8.42 13.47 -3.89
C ASP A 147 -9.09 12.24 -4.53
N GLU A 148 -10.27 12.46 -5.13
CA GLU A 148 -11.05 11.40 -5.80
C GLU A 148 -10.25 10.59 -6.85
N PRO A 149 -9.35 11.18 -7.67
CA PRO A 149 -8.49 10.43 -8.58
C PRO A 149 -7.57 9.42 -7.88
N PHE A 150 -7.05 9.75 -6.70
CA PHE A 150 -6.23 8.84 -5.92
C PHE A 150 -7.06 7.67 -5.36
N ASP A 151 -8.26 7.95 -4.87
CA ASP A 151 -9.18 6.92 -4.38
C ASP A 151 -9.49 5.89 -5.49
N ALA A 152 -9.80 6.34 -6.70
CA ALA A 152 -10.07 5.48 -7.84
C ALA A 152 -8.87 4.60 -8.21
N PHE A 153 -7.67 5.20 -8.27
CA PHE A 153 -6.43 4.47 -8.53
C PHE A 153 -6.13 3.43 -7.44
N LEU A 154 -6.29 3.83 -6.18
CA LEU A 154 -6.04 2.94 -5.04
C LEU A 154 -6.98 1.73 -5.06
N LEU A 155 -8.25 1.92 -5.43
CA LEU A 155 -9.21 0.82 -5.57
C LEU A 155 -8.76 -0.18 -6.63
N GLU A 156 -8.26 0.27 -7.78
CA GLU A 156 -7.71 -0.61 -8.82
C GLU A 156 -6.51 -1.41 -8.28
N VAL A 157 -5.55 -0.73 -7.66
CA VAL A 157 -4.35 -1.35 -7.08
C VAL A 157 -4.70 -2.41 -6.04
N LEU A 158 -5.65 -2.10 -5.14
CA LEU A 158 -6.04 -3.00 -4.05
C LEU A 158 -6.93 -4.16 -4.51
N ALA A 159 -7.71 -3.98 -5.58
CA ALA A 159 -8.57 -5.04 -6.11
C ALA A 159 -7.75 -6.16 -6.77
N GLU A 160 -6.74 -5.80 -7.52
CA GLU A 160 -5.98 -6.72 -8.37
C GLU A 160 -4.53 -6.94 -7.90
N ASN A 161 -4.06 -6.20 -6.88
CA ASN A 161 -2.68 -6.21 -6.39
C ASN A 161 -1.67 -6.00 -7.54
N GLN A 162 -1.95 -5.02 -8.40
CA GLN A 162 -1.12 -4.69 -9.56
C GLN A 162 -1.08 -3.18 -9.81
N ILE A 163 -0.04 -2.74 -10.51
CA ILE A 163 0.11 -1.38 -11.02
C ILE A 163 0.52 -1.47 -12.48
N THR A 164 -0.11 -0.68 -13.35
CA THR A 164 0.25 -0.57 -14.75
C THR A 164 1.18 0.63 -14.95
N VAL A 165 2.39 0.37 -15.41
CA VAL A 165 3.37 1.36 -15.85
C VAL A 165 3.33 1.39 -17.37
N PRO A 166 3.00 2.51 -18.02
CA PRO A 166 2.76 2.55 -19.48
C PRO A 166 3.90 1.95 -20.31
N GLU A 167 5.14 2.18 -19.91
CA GLU A 167 6.33 1.74 -20.66
C GLU A 167 6.77 0.31 -20.33
N LEU A 168 6.39 -0.22 -19.16
CA LEU A 168 6.78 -1.54 -18.67
C LEU A 168 5.64 -2.56 -18.66
N GLY A 169 4.40 -2.09 -18.83
CA GLY A 169 3.22 -2.92 -18.68
C GLY A 169 2.80 -3.12 -17.22
N THR A 170 2.03 -4.16 -16.97
CA THR A 170 1.44 -4.44 -15.66
C THR A 170 2.41 -5.17 -14.73
N ILE A 171 2.70 -4.57 -13.59
CA ILE A 171 3.50 -5.15 -12.52
C ILE A 171 2.54 -5.68 -11.45
N ARG A 172 2.56 -6.99 -11.23
CA ARG A 172 1.73 -7.68 -10.24
C ARG A 172 2.51 -7.96 -8.97
N ALA A 173 1.82 -7.98 -7.85
CA ALA A 173 2.41 -8.35 -6.57
C ALA A 173 2.97 -9.77 -6.61
N VAL A 174 4.21 -9.92 -6.13
CA VAL A 174 4.85 -11.21 -5.89
C VAL A 174 4.19 -11.88 -4.68
N ALA A 175 4.00 -11.09 -3.61
CA ALA A 175 3.26 -11.48 -2.42
C ALA A 175 2.27 -10.35 -2.08
N PRO A 176 0.94 -10.62 -2.02
CA PRO A 176 -0.05 -9.57 -1.74
C PRO A 176 0.25 -8.85 -0.42
N PRO A 177 0.27 -7.50 -0.39
CA PRO A 177 0.54 -6.75 0.83
C PRO A 177 -0.61 -6.88 1.83
N ILE A 178 -0.28 -6.84 3.13
CA ILE A 178 -1.26 -6.67 4.21
C ILE A 178 -1.59 -5.19 4.29
N THR A 179 -2.75 -4.78 3.75
CA THR A 179 -3.08 -3.36 3.62
C THR A 179 -3.95 -2.87 4.76
N LEU A 180 -3.48 -1.80 5.42
CA LEU A 180 -4.24 -1.02 6.38
C LEU A 180 -4.51 0.37 5.81
N ILE A 181 -5.73 0.84 5.95
CA ILE A 181 -6.16 2.17 5.50
C ILE A 181 -6.69 2.92 6.70
N THR A 182 -6.19 4.13 6.95
CA THR A 182 -6.68 4.97 8.05
C THR A 182 -7.45 6.18 7.53
N SER A 183 -8.47 6.59 8.27
CA SER A 183 -9.21 7.83 8.07
C SER A 183 -9.51 8.49 9.41
N ASN A 184 -9.48 9.82 9.44
CA ASN A 184 -9.87 10.62 10.60
C ASN A 184 -11.35 11.07 10.53
N ARG A 185 -11.99 10.90 9.38
CA ARG A 185 -13.41 11.19 9.20
C ARG A 185 -14.24 9.95 9.50
N THR A 186 -15.29 10.13 10.30
CA THR A 186 -16.32 9.09 10.47
C THR A 186 -17.34 9.28 9.35
N ILE A 187 -17.50 8.29 8.47
CA ILE A 187 -18.41 8.32 7.30
C ILE A 187 -19.88 8.62 7.68
N CYS A 188 -20.20 8.58 8.96
CA CYS A 188 -21.57 8.80 9.44
C CYS A 188 -22.01 10.27 9.54
N SER A 189 -21.15 11.26 9.30
CA SER A 189 -21.48 12.68 9.44
C SER A 189 -21.81 13.43 8.13
N SER A 190 -21.69 12.81 6.97
CA SER A 190 -22.01 13.46 5.68
C SER A 190 -23.17 12.78 4.95
N ARG A 191 -24.40 12.90 5.48
CA ARG A 191 -25.59 12.89 4.62
C ARG A 191 -25.78 14.32 4.10
N SER A 192 -25.16 14.67 3.00
CA SER A 192 -25.73 15.66 2.07
C SER A 192 -24.99 15.57 0.73
N THR A 193 -25.81 15.32 -0.30
CA THR A 193 -25.65 15.61 -1.74
C THR A 193 -24.63 14.82 -2.53
N SER A 194 -25.18 13.95 -3.39
CA SER A 194 -24.65 13.45 -4.67
C SER A 194 -23.34 12.65 -4.62
N GLY A 195 -23.46 11.36 -4.38
CA GLY A 195 -22.39 10.40 -4.62
C GLY A 195 -22.76 9.05 -3.99
N LYS A 196 -22.95 8.01 -4.79
CA LYS A 196 -23.17 6.65 -4.28
C LYS A 196 -21.93 6.22 -3.50
N PRO A 197 -22.06 5.76 -2.22
CA PRO A 197 -20.90 5.24 -1.50
C PRO A 197 -20.39 4.01 -2.25
N THR A 198 -19.11 4.02 -2.58
CA THR A 198 -18.41 2.85 -3.12
C THR A 198 -18.55 1.68 -2.16
N GLN A 199 -18.80 0.49 -2.68
CA GLN A 199 -19.15 -0.74 -1.92
C GLN A 199 -18.16 -1.15 -0.80
N TRP A 200 -17.00 -0.53 -0.73
CA TRP A 200 -15.93 -0.81 0.24
C TRP A 200 -16.16 -0.21 1.63
N TYR A 201 -17.01 0.81 1.76
CA TYR A 201 -17.23 1.59 2.97
C TYR A 201 -18.21 0.96 3.98
N ARG A 202 -18.63 -0.28 3.81
CA ARG A 202 -19.69 -0.89 4.63
C ARG A 202 -19.23 -1.84 5.73
N GLN A 203 -18.01 -1.78 6.23
CA GLN A 203 -17.62 -2.60 7.39
C GLN A 203 -17.13 -1.76 8.58
N ARG A 204 -18.11 -1.43 9.40
CA ARG A 204 -18.14 -1.23 10.86
C ARG A 204 -17.31 -0.11 11.50
N ARG A 205 -18.09 0.74 12.18
CA ARG A 205 -17.64 1.68 13.19
C ARG A 205 -16.97 0.97 14.35
N PHE A 206 -15.83 1.47 14.77
CA PHE A 206 -15.34 1.29 16.13
C PHE A 206 -15.62 2.56 16.90
N SER A 207 -16.64 2.55 17.78
CA SER A 207 -16.82 3.59 18.78
C SER A 207 -16.00 3.19 19.99
N ALA A 208 -15.04 4.03 20.36
CA ALA A 208 -14.47 3.99 21.70
C ALA A 208 -15.56 4.44 22.69
N SER A 209 -15.93 3.58 23.62
CA SER A 209 -16.57 3.90 24.89
C SER A 209 -15.63 3.59 26.00
#